data_b69e09cc40cfbd957b8512bc560a1dc1
#
_entry.id   b69e09cc40cfbd957b8512bc560a1dc1
#
_cell.length_a   1.000
_cell.length_b   1.000
_cell.length_c   1.000
_cell.angle_alpha   90.00
_cell.angle_beta   90.00
_cell.angle_gamma   90.00
#
_symmetry.space_group_name_H-M   'P 1'
#
loop_
_entity.id
_entity.type
_entity.pdbx_description
1 polymer ?
#
loop_
_entity_poly.entity_id
_entity_poly.type
_entity_poly.pdbx_seq_one_letter_code
_entity_poly.pdbx_strand_id
1 'polypeptide(L)'
;MLSKVNSIALRGLEGYLIEVQVDISSGMPCWEIVGLPDISVKEAKERVKTAIKNSGHEFLSRKIIVNLSPADLRKEGTFYDLPIAVAILLNMGVIKIIKERTVVIGELSLDGHINRVNGILPICLEAKRKGINKIILPKENAKEGALVDGIDVIGVENLREVIEFFNNKIKISPEKKTEFEYNIEYINTDFEDVKGQKNVKRALEVATAGGHNCLLIGSPGSGKTMMAQRVASILPDLTFEEAIEITKIYSIAGNMPQGEPIINNRQYRAPHYSITPAALIGGGKIAKPGEISLAHNGVLFLDELPQFNKNTLELLRSPMEEGQVNINRLSGNIVYPCRFMLVASMNPCPCGYYGSKEKECTCSETAINKYMNRLSGPLLDRIDIQVEVNPVKYTDLKENEIEETSTEIRKRVNKAREKQRERYKEYKIFSNSELNSNLINKFCILDEESEKLLHSAFERLKMSARAYTRILKVARTIADLDNSEEIKKKHIAEAIQYRSLDRKYWTR
;
A
#
# COMPACT_ATOMS: atom_id res chain seq x y z
N MET A 1 -39.12 0.29 -23.91
CA MET A 1 -38.89 -0.93 -23.10
C MET A 1 -37.68 -0.68 -22.19
N LEU A 2 -37.77 -0.90 -20.90
CA LEU A 2 -36.64 -0.65 -19.98
C LEU A 2 -35.56 -1.72 -20.15
N SER A 3 -34.33 -1.34 -20.46
CA SER A 3 -33.16 -2.23 -20.46
C SER A 3 -32.33 -2.02 -19.19
N LYS A 4 -31.67 -3.08 -18.74
CA LYS A 4 -30.90 -3.11 -17.51
C LYS A 4 -29.56 -3.81 -17.72
N VAL A 5 -28.48 -3.19 -17.24
CA VAL A 5 -27.12 -3.77 -17.28
C VAL A 5 -26.45 -3.51 -15.93
N ASN A 6 -25.84 -4.54 -15.35
CA ASN A 6 -25.12 -4.39 -14.09
C ASN A 6 -23.72 -3.85 -14.34
N SER A 7 -23.30 -2.95 -13.45
CA SER A 7 -21.95 -2.42 -13.32
C SER A 7 -21.57 -2.32 -11.84
N ILE A 8 -20.34 -1.91 -11.53
CA ILE A 8 -19.90 -1.72 -10.14
C ILE A 8 -19.21 -0.37 -10.02
N ALA A 9 -19.66 0.45 -9.07
CA ALA A 9 -19.00 1.67 -8.65
C ALA A 9 -17.96 1.38 -7.58
N LEU A 10 -16.94 2.22 -7.49
CA LEU A 10 -15.96 2.18 -6.39
C LEU A 10 -16.08 3.41 -5.51
N ARG A 11 -15.94 3.20 -4.20
CA ARG A 11 -15.72 4.24 -3.22
C ARG A 11 -14.54 3.82 -2.32
N GLY A 12 -13.38 4.42 -2.54
CA GLY A 12 -12.14 3.89 -1.98
C GLY A 12 -11.91 2.46 -2.47
N LEU A 13 -11.66 1.52 -1.57
CA LEU A 13 -11.44 0.10 -1.87
C LEU A 13 -12.74 -0.73 -1.96
N GLU A 14 -13.89 -0.14 -1.66
CA GLU A 14 -15.17 -0.84 -1.62
C GLU A 14 -15.92 -0.68 -2.94
N GLY A 15 -16.49 -1.79 -3.42
CA GLY A 15 -17.35 -1.82 -4.60
C GLY A 15 -18.84 -1.78 -4.23
N TYR A 16 -19.64 -1.20 -5.11
CA TYR A 16 -21.11 -1.12 -4.98
C TYR A 16 -21.74 -1.49 -6.30
N LEU A 17 -22.68 -2.43 -6.27
CA LEU A 17 -23.43 -2.82 -7.47
C LEU A 17 -24.28 -1.65 -7.98
N ILE A 18 -24.15 -1.35 -9.26
CA ILE A 18 -24.90 -0.31 -9.97
C ILE A 18 -25.71 -0.97 -11.08
N GLU A 19 -26.98 -0.64 -11.13
CA GLU A 19 -27.85 -1.01 -12.27
C GLU A 19 -27.96 0.18 -13.23
N VAL A 20 -27.43 0.03 -14.42
CA VAL A 20 -27.57 0.98 -15.52
C VAL A 20 -28.88 0.68 -16.22
N GLN A 21 -29.84 1.58 -16.07
CA GLN A 21 -31.19 1.46 -16.64
C GLN A 21 -31.32 2.44 -17.80
N VAL A 22 -31.80 1.99 -18.95
CA VAL A 22 -32.04 2.84 -20.12
C VAL A 22 -33.45 2.71 -20.61
N ASP A 23 -34.13 3.87 -20.80
CA ASP A 23 -35.41 3.98 -21.48
C ASP A 23 -35.26 4.85 -22.71
N ILE A 24 -35.75 4.34 -23.85
CA ILE A 24 -35.80 5.07 -25.11
C ILE A 24 -37.29 5.23 -25.51
N SER A 25 -37.77 6.48 -25.52
CA SER A 25 -39.16 6.80 -25.78
C SER A 25 -39.30 7.77 -26.97
N SER A 26 -40.51 7.82 -27.50
CA SER A 26 -40.88 8.83 -28.53
C SER A 26 -40.91 10.23 -27.91
N GLY A 27 -40.44 11.24 -28.62
CA GLY A 27 -40.46 12.63 -28.17
C GLY A 27 -39.32 13.43 -28.76
N MET A 28 -39.20 14.68 -28.30
CA MET A 28 -38.10 15.56 -28.73
C MET A 28 -36.75 14.92 -28.37
N PRO A 29 -35.82 14.83 -29.32
CA PRO A 29 -34.52 14.24 -29.08
C PRO A 29 -33.81 14.90 -27.90
N CYS A 30 -33.63 14.17 -26.83
CA CYS A 30 -32.80 14.58 -25.71
C CYS A 30 -32.09 13.35 -25.09
N TRP A 31 -30.96 13.59 -24.46
CA TRP A 31 -30.24 12.54 -23.75
C TRP A 31 -29.83 13.02 -22.37
N GLU A 32 -30.36 12.35 -21.35
CA GLU A 32 -30.13 12.69 -19.96
C GLU A 32 -29.53 11.50 -19.21
N ILE A 33 -28.57 11.77 -18.30
CA ILE A 33 -28.03 10.80 -17.37
C ILE A 33 -28.37 11.29 -15.95
N VAL A 34 -29.09 10.46 -15.19
CA VAL A 34 -29.52 10.72 -13.81
C VAL A 34 -28.92 9.70 -12.84
N GLY A 35 -29.01 9.93 -11.54
CA GLY A 35 -28.45 9.05 -10.52
C GLY A 35 -27.09 9.53 -9.97
N LEU A 36 -26.94 10.85 -9.78
CA LEU A 36 -25.73 11.52 -9.27
C LEU A 36 -24.45 11.28 -10.10
N PRO A 37 -24.50 11.43 -11.44
CA PRO A 37 -23.30 11.32 -12.27
C PRO A 37 -22.36 12.51 -12.02
N ASP A 38 -21.05 12.28 -12.00
CA ASP A 38 -20.05 13.33 -12.05
C ASP A 38 -19.93 13.93 -13.48
N ILE A 39 -18.97 14.84 -13.67
CA ILE A 39 -18.75 15.48 -14.97
C ILE A 39 -18.31 14.46 -16.01
N SER A 40 -17.39 13.55 -15.68
CA SER A 40 -16.86 12.55 -16.61
C SER A 40 -17.92 11.54 -17.07
N VAL A 41 -18.85 11.16 -16.17
CA VAL A 41 -20.01 10.33 -16.52
C VAL A 41 -21.01 11.09 -17.40
N LYS A 42 -21.19 12.40 -17.18
CA LYS A 42 -22.04 13.23 -18.06
C LYS A 42 -21.47 13.37 -19.48
N GLU A 43 -20.15 13.45 -19.63
CA GLU A 43 -19.44 13.48 -20.91
C GLU A 43 -19.51 12.13 -21.66
N ALA A 44 -19.84 11.03 -21.01
CA ALA A 44 -20.07 9.72 -21.63
C ALA A 44 -21.06 9.79 -22.79
N LYS A 45 -22.00 10.75 -22.78
CA LYS A 45 -23.00 10.94 -23.86
C LYS A 45 -22.35 11.01 -25.24
N GLU A 46 -21.35 11.86 -25.42
CA GLU A 46 -20.72 12.05 -26.72
C GLU A 46 -19.81 10.88 -27.09
N ARG A 47 -19.07 10.30 -26.11
CA ARG A 47 -18.22 9.11 -26.34
C ARG A 47 -19.07 7.92 -26.77
N VAL A 48 -20.09 7.56 -26.00
CA VAL A 48 -20.99 6.42 -26.29
C VAL A 48 -21.71 6.58 -27.63
N LYS A 49 -22.27 7.75 -27.90
CA LYS A 49 -22.97 8.05 -29.17
C LYS A 49 -22.06 7.81 -30.36
N THR A 50 -20.85 8.36 -30.29
CA THR A 50 -19.90 8.29 -31.40
C THR A 50 -19.34 6.86 -31.55
N ALA A 51 -19.03 6.17 -30.43
CA ALA A 51 -18.59 4.79 -30.44
C ALA A 51 -19.63 3.83 -31.05
N ILE A 52 -20.90 3.99 -30.72
CA ILE A 52 -22.01 3.18 -31.31
C ILE A 52 -22.06 3.39 -32.84
N LYS A 53 -22.00 4.65 -33.31
CA LYS A 53 -22.00 4.95 -34.77
C LYS A 53 -20.77 4.35 -35.47
N ASN A 54 -19.58 4.51 -34.90
CA ASN A 54 -18.35 4.02 -35.48
C ASN A 54 -18.24 2.50 -35.41
N SER A 55 -19.03 1.84 -34.54
CA SER A 55 -19.17 0.38 -34.51
C SER A 55 -20.20 -0.15 -35.55
N GLY A 56 -20.74 0.70 -36.41
CA GLY A 56 -21.62 0.30 -37.52
C GLY A 56 -23.11 0.24 -37.16
N HIS A 57 -23.53 0.92 -36.10
CA HIS A 57 -24.92 0.95 -35.67
C HIS A 57 -25.49 2.37 -35.69
N GLU A 58 -26.72 2.55 -36.17
CA GLU A 58 -27.39 3.83 -36.13
C GLU A 58 -27.74 4.23 -34.69
N PHE A 59 -27.47 5.49 -34.35
CA PHE A 59 -27.88 6.04 -33.06
C PHE A 59 -29.21 6.79 -33.22
N LEU A 60 -30.24 6.36 -32.48
CA LEU A 60 -31.60 6.88 -32.61
C LEU A 60 -31.71 8.30 -32.09
N SER A 61 -32.26 9.21 -32.93
CA SER A 61 -32.65 10.56 -32.53
C SER A 61 -33.98 10.55 -31.78
N ARG A 62 -33.97 10.05 -30.53
CA ARG A 62 -35.15 9.94 -29.65
C ARG A 62 -34.82 10.45 -28.26
N LYS A 63 -35.81 10.49 -27.37
CA LYS A 63 -35.60 10.80 -25.96
C LYS A 63 -34.95 9.58 -25.28
N ILE A 64 -33.72 9.74 -24.79
CA ILE A 64 -32.94 8.70 -24.08
C ILE A 64 -32.73 9.16 -22.63
N ILE A 65 -33.15 8.34 -21.69
CA ILE A 65 -32.90 8.55 -20.26
C ILE A 65 -32.08 7.39 -19.76
N VAL A 66 -30.91 7.69 -19.18
CA VAL A 66 -30.03 6.74 -18.50
C VAL A 66 -30.08 7.01 -17.01
N ASN A 67 -30.51 6.01 -16.24
CA ASN A 67 -30.51 6.07 -14.77
C ASN A 67 -29.47 5.14 -14.19
N LEU A 68 -28.58 5.66 -13.35
CA LEU A 68 -27.56 4.92 -12.63
C LEU A 68 -28.03 4.66 -11.18
N SER A 69 -28.69 3.54 -10.96
CA SER A 69 -29.26 3.15 -9.66
C SER A 69 -28.24 2.43 -8.78
N PRO A 70 -28.20 2.66 -7.43
CA PRO A 70 -29.05 3.56 -6.65
C PRO A 70 -28.64 5.04 -6.75
N ALA A 71 -29.56 5.97 -6.51
CA ALA A 71 -29.35 7.41 -6.67
C ALA A 71 -28.63 8.08 -5.48
N ASP A 72 -28.43 7.41 -4.36
CA ASP A 72 -27.75 7.91 -3.16
C ASP A 72 -26.21 7.83 -3.25
N LEU A 73 -25.68 7.06 -4.21
CA LEU A 73 -24.26 6.93 -4.46
C LEU A 73 -23.83 7.82 -5.64
N ARG A 74 -22.78 8.60 -5.45
CA ARG A 74 -22.15 9.37 -6.53
C ARG A 74 -21.37 8.42 -7.44
N LYS A 75 -21.57 8.57 -8.77
CA LYS A 75 -20.87 7.79 -9.79
C LYS A 75 -19.78 8.64 -10.39
N GLU A 76 -18.54 8.18 -10.25
CA GLU A 76 -17.33 8.88 -10.69
C GLU A 76 -16.56 7.97 -11.67
N GLY A 77 -15.91 8.60 -12.67
CA GLY A 77 -15.05 7.90 -13.62
C GLY A 77 -15.71 7.55 -14.95
N THR A 78 -14.89 7.12 -15.91
CA THR A 78 -15.26 6.90 -17.31
C THR A 78 -15.69 5.47 -17.62
N PHE A 79 -15.51 4.54 -16.69
CA PHE A 79 -15.77 3.12 -16.91
C PHE A 79 -17.25 2.72 -17.04
N TYR A 80 -18.16 3.69 -16.93
CA TYR A 80 -19.59 3.51 -17.22
C TYR A 80 -19.94 3.63 -18.70
N ASP A 81 -19.01 4.08 -19.54
CA ASP A 81 -19.28 4.25 -20.98
C ASP A 81 -19.76 2.94 -21.62
N LEU A 82 -19.04 1.85 -21.38
CA LEU A 82 -19.37 0.54 -21.94
C LEU A 82 -20.72 0.00 -21.43
N PRO A 83 -21.02 -0.04 -20.12
CA PRO A 83 -22.34 -0.52 -19.66
C PRO A 83 -23.49 0.37 -20.15
N ILE A 84 -23.31 1.69 -20.31
CA ILE A 84 -24.30 2.59 -20.89
C ILE A 84 -24.53 2.25 -22.38
N ALA A 85 -23.43 2.08 -23.16
CA ALA A 85 -23.52 1.69 -24.56
C ALA A 85 -24.26 0.36 -24.74
N VAL A 86 -23.91 -0.65 -23.94
CA VAL A 86 -24.53 -1.98 -23.94
C VAL A 86 -26.02 -1.91 -23.59
N ALA A 87 -26.38 -1.08 -22.59
CA ALA A 87 -27.79 -0.91 -22.21
C ALA A 87 -28.61 -0.21 -23.30
N ILE A 88 -28.04 0.77 -24.02
CA ILE A 88 -28.66 1.42 -25.18
C ILE A 88 -28.86 0.41 -26.32
N LEU A 89 -27.81 -0.35 -26.67
CA LEU A 89 -27.86 -1.36 -27.73
C LEU A 89 -28.84 -2.51 -27.42
N LEU A 90 -28.97 -2.86 -26.14
CA LEU A 90 -29.98 -3.82 -25.67
C LEU A 90 -31.41 -3.26 -25.86
N ASN A 91 -31.63 -1.98 -25.52
CA ASN A 91 -32.93 -1.30 -25.72
C ASN A 91 -33.29 -1.18 -27.18
N MET A 92 -32.30 -0.95 -28.05
CA MET A 92 -32.48 -0.88 -29.51
C MET A 92 -32.69 -2.26 -30.17
N GLY A 93 -32.54 -3.36 -29.44
CA GLY A 93 -32.65 -4.72 -29.97
C GLY A 93 -31.42 -5.19 -30.78
N VAL A 94 -30.33 -4.43 -30.79
CA VAL A 94 -29.04 -4.81 -31.41
C VAL A 94 -28.37 -5.94 -30.62
N ILE A 95 -28.43 -5.86 -29.29
CA ILE A 95 -28.06 -6.94 -28.37
C ILE A 95 -29.38 -7.62 -27.95
N LYS A 96 -29.43 -8.95 -28.01
CA LYS A 96 -30.66 -9.70 -27.76
C LYS A 96 -30.89 -10.01 -26.28
N ILE A 97 -29.90 -10.51 -25.59
CA ILE A 97 -30.02 -10.95 -24.18
C ILE A 97 -28.69 -10.76 -23.47
N ILE A 98 -28.76 -10.29 -22.22
CA ILE A 98 -27.65 -10.30 -21.26
C ILE A 98 -28.08 -11.17 -20.08
N LYS A 99 -27.24 -12.10 -19.68
CA LYS A 99 -27.52 -12.94 -18.48
C LYS A 99 -27.47 -12.07 -17.23
N GLU A 100 -28.46 -12.24 -16.35
CA GLU A 100 -28.63 -11.42 -15.13
C GLU A 100 -27.39 -11.31 -14.24
N ARG A 101 -26.56 -12.37 -14.17
CA ARG A 101 -25.33 -12.41 -13.36
C ARG A 101 -24.09 -11.96 -14.12
N THR A 102 -24.22 -10.96 -14.98
CA THR A 102 -23.11 -10.39 -15.76
C THR A 102 -22.92 -8.93 -15.38
N VAL A 103 -21.68 -8.52 -15.12
CA VAL A 103 -21.24 -7.14 -14.92
C VAL A 103 -20.47 -6.69 -16.15
N VAL A 104 -20.65 -5.43 -16.56
CA VAL A 104 -19.97 -4.81 -17.70
C VAL A 104 -19.24 -3.55 -17.21
N ILE A 105 -17.97 -3.42 -17.57
CA ILE A 105 -17.10 -2.30 -17.19
C ILE A 105 -16.21 -1.93 -18.37
N GLY A 106 -16.05 -0.64 -18.66
CA GLY A 106 -15.08 -0.18 -19.65
C GLY A 106 -15.28 1.28 -20.05
N GLU A 107 -14.20 1.93 -20.40
CA GLU A 107 -14.20 3.26 -21.01
C GLU A 107 -14.18 3.13 -22.53
N LEU A 108 -14.95 3.93 -23.23
CA LEU A 108 -15.03 3.92 -24.70
C LEU A 108 -14.26 5.09 -25.29
N SER A 109 -13.41 4.79 -26.25
CA SER A 109 -12.90 5.77 -27.23
C SER A 109 -13.93 6.03 -28.32
N LEU A 110 -13.79 7.14 -29.06
CA LEU A 110 -14.75 7.54 -30.09
C LEU A 110 -14.84 6.54 -31.25
N ASP A 111 -13.79 5.79 -31.52
CA ASP A 111 -13.72 4.70 -32.55
C ASP A 111 -14.35 3.39 -32.09
N GLY A 112 -14.77 3.31 -30.81
CA GLY A 112 -15.33 2.12 -30.19
C GLY A 112 -14.31 1.19 -29.53
N HIS A 113 -13.02 1.58 -29.45
CA HIS A 113 -12.02 0.86 -28.65
C HIS A 113 -12.35 0.96 -27.15
N ILE A 114 -12.03 -0.10 -26.40
CA ILE A 114 -12.31 -0.18 -24.96
C ILE A 114 -11.00 -0.02 -24.20
N ASN A 115 -10.81 1.14 -23.59
CA ASN A 115 -9.60 1.52 -22.88
C ASN A 115 -9.50 0.85 -21.51
N ARG A 116 -8.25 0.65 -21.04
CA ARG A 116 -7.93 0.23 -19.68
C ARG A 116 -8.58 1.15 -18.65
N VAL A 117 -9.08 0.56 -17.56
CA VAL A 117 -9.68 1.28 -16.44
C VAL A 117 -8.98 0.91 -15.12
N ASN A 118 -9.07 1.81 -14.14
CA ASN A 118 -8.49 1.62 -12.83
C ASN A 118 -9.48 0.94 -11.87
N GLY A 119 -8.98 0.17 -10.90
CA GLY A 119 -9.81 -0.43 -9.85
C GLY A 119 -10.48 -1.73 -10.25
N ILE A 120 -9.96 -2.47 -11.23
CA ILE A 120 -10.57 -3.72 -11.69
C ILE A 120 -10.53 -4.82 -10.62
N LEU A 121 -9.42 -4.97 -9.90
CA LEU A 121 -9.33 -5.99 -8.86
C LEU A 121 -10.40 -5.83 -7.75
N PRO A 122 -10.58 -4.65 -7.11
CA PRO A 122 -11.67 -4.45 -6.15
C PRO A 122 -13.07 -4.60 -6.77
N ILE A 123 -13.27 -4.24 -8.04
CA ILE A 123 -14.53 -4.48 -8.77
C ILE A 123 -14.81 -5.99 -8.89
N CYS A 124 -13.82 -6.79 -9.30
CA CYS A 124 -13.98 -8.25 -9.44
C CYS A 124 -14.22 -8.92 -8.08
N LEU A 125 -13.54 -8.48 -7.02
CA LEU A 125 -13.77 -8.99 -5.67
C LEU A 125 -15.20 -8.72 -5.18
N GLU A 126 -15.73 -7.51 -5.43
CA GLU A 126 -17.11 -7.18 -5.09
C GLU A 126 -18.11 -7.95 -5.96
N ALA A 127 -17.85 -8.10 -7.26
CA ALA A 127 -18.67 -8.93 -8.14
C ALA A 127 -18.83 -10.36 -7.60
N LYS A 128 -17.71 -10.97 -7.19
CA LYS A 128 -17.72 -12.29 -6.53
C LYS A 128 -18.56 -12.30 -5.26
N ARG A 129 -18.39 -11.29 -4.39
CA ARG A 129 -19.16 -11.17 -3.13
C ARG A 129 -20.67 -11.08 -3.37
N LYS A 130 -21.08 -10.46 -4.48
CA LYS A 130 -22.48 -10.33 -4.91
C LYS A 130 -23.02 -11.54 -5.69
N GLY A 131 -22.23 -12.59 -5.84
CA GLY A 131 -22.63 -13.80 -6.58
C GLY A 131 -22.70 -13.60 -8.10
N ILE A 132 -22.02 -12.58 -8.62
CA ILE A 132 -21.79 -12.39 -10.06
C ILE A 132 -20.77 -13.42 -10.51
N ASN A 133 -21.05 -14.13 -11.59
CA ASN A 133 -20.18 -15.17 -12.10
C ASN A 133 -19.50 -14.81 -13.43
N LYS A 134 -19.85 -13.70 -14.04
CA LYS A 134 -19.25 -13.22 -15.29
C LYS A 134 -19.03 -11.72 -15.28
N ILE A 135 -17.85 -11.30 -15.73
CA ILE A 135 -17.52 -9.87 -15.90
C ILE A 135 -16.91 -9.63 -17.27
N ILE A 136 -17.41 -8.59 -17.95
CA ILE A 136 -16.88 -8.12 -19.23
C ILE A 136 -16.14 -6.83 -18.96
N LEU A 137 -14.86 -6.79 -19.35
CA LEU A 137 -13.97 -5.69 -19.04
C LEU A 137 -12.90 -5.52 -20.14
N PRO A 138 -12.13 -4.42 -20.14
CA PRO A 138 -11.10 -4.18 -21.14
C PRO A 138 -10.06 -5.32 -21.17
N LYS A 139 -9.62 -5.71 -22.35
CA LYS A 139 -8.64 -6.80 -22.55
C LYS A 139 -7.36 -6.58 -21.76
N GLU A 140 -6.89 -5.33 -21.68
CA GLU A 140 -5.70 -4.96 -20.91
C GLU A 140 -5.83 -5.22 -19.40
N ASN A 141 -7.06 -5.21 -18.87
CA ASN A 141 -7.33 -5.50 -17.47
C ASN A 141 -7.67 -6.99 -17.19
N ALA A 142 -7.79 -7.82 -18.22
CA ALA A 142 -8.31 -9.18 -18.07
C ALA A 142 -7.46 -10.03 -17.11
N LYS A 143 -6.14 -9.93 -17.18
CA LYS A 143 -5.21 -10.63 -16.28
C LYS A 143 -5.35 -10.17 -14.81
N GLU A 144 -5.58 -8.86 -14.57
CA GLU A 144 -5.83 -8.33 -13.24
C GLU A 144 -7.15 -8.88 -12.67
N GLY A 145 -8.21 -8.90 -13.49
CA GLY A 145 -9.50 -9.48 -13.09
C GLY A 145 -9.42 -10.97 -12.80
N ALA A 146 -8.60 -11.71 -13.57
CA ALA A 146 -8.40 -13.15 -13.44
C ALA A 146 -7.61 -13.60 -12.18
N LEU A 147 -7.18 -12.66 -11.33
CA LEU A 147 -6.70 -12.95 -9.98
C LEU A 147 -7.82 -13.44 -9.05
N VAL A 148 -9.08 -13.15 -9.38
CA VAL A 148 -10.24 -13.49 -8.55
C VAL A 148 -10.83 -14.81 -8.99
N ASP A 149 -10.65 -15.85 -8.18
CA ASP A 149 -11.24 -17.17 -8.45
C ASP A 149 -12.75 -17.14 -8.47
N GLY A 150 -13.36 -17.95 -9.35
CA GLY A 150 -14.81 -18.20 -9.40
C GLY A 150 -15.61 -17.14 -10.17
N ILE A 151 -14.93 -16.31 -10.97
CA ILE A 151 -15.54 -15.38 -11.91
C ILE A 151 -14.96 -15.62 -13.31
N ASP A 152 -15.84 -15.75 -14.32
CA ASP A 152 -15.46 -15.75 -15.72
C ASP A 152 -15.13 -14.32 -16.17
N VAL A 153 -13.87 -14.03 -16.34
CA VAL A 153 -13.38 -12.72 -16.84
C VAL A 153 -13.29 -12.76 -18.35
N ILE A 154 -14.10 -11.95 -19.02
CA ILE A 154 -14.11 -11.84 -20.48
C ILE A 154 -13.45 -10.50 -20.88
N GLY A 155 -12.23 -10.58 -21.37
CA GLY A 155 -11.49 -9.42 -21.89
C GLY A 155 -11.92 -9.09 -23.32
N VAL A 156 -12.29 -7.82 -23.57
CA VAL A 156 -12.76 -7.31 -24.87
C VAL A 156 -11.97 -6.09 -25.29
N GLU A 157 -11.74 -5.93 -26.60
CA GLU A 157 -10.93 -4.83 -27.15
C GLU A 157 -11.78 -3.70 -27.71
N ASN A 158 -12.99 -4.00 -28.21
CA ASN A 158 -13.85 -2.99 -28.85
C ASN A 158 -15.33 -3.32 -28.69
N LEU A 159 -16.19 -2.33 -28.90
CA LEU A 159 -17.62 -2.42 -28.76
C LEU A 159 -18.26 -3.45 -29.73
N ARG A 160 -17.67 -3.63 -30.92
CA ARG A 160 -18.17 -4.64 -31.90
C ARG A 160 -18.00 -6.05 -31.34
N GLU A 161 -16.87 -6.38 -30.76
CA GLU A 161 -16.67 -7.67 -30.08
C GLU A 161 -17.71 -7.93 -28.99
N VAL A 162 -18.04 -6.91 -28.19
CA VAL A 162 -19.06 -7.02 -27.14
C VAL A 162 -20.44 -7.36 -27.74
N ILE A 163 -20.83 -6.67 -28.83
CA ILE A 163 -22.08 -6.93 -29.54
C ILE A 163 -22.13 -8.35 -30.11
N GLU A 164 -21.05 -8.78 -30.77
CA GLU A 164 -20.94 -10.11 -31.36
C GLU A 164 -20.93 -11.21 -30.29
N PHE A 165 -20.25 -10.99 -29.17
CA PHE A 165 -20.22 -11.91 -28.04
C PHE A 165 -21.60 -12.12 -27.42
N PHE A 166 -22.34 -11.04 -27.11
CA PHE A 166 -23.69 -11.14 -26.55
C PHE A 166 -24.69 -11.77 -27.52
N ASN A 167 -24.48 -11.57 -28.81
CA ASN A 167 -25.31 -12.19 -29.86
C ASN A 167 -24.87 -13.64 -30.20
N ASN A 168 -23.90 -14.20 -29.49
CA ASN A 168 -23.32 -15.54 -29.71
C ASN A 168 -22.74 -15.73 -31.12
N LYS A 169 -22.30 -14.64 -31.77
CA LYS A 169 -21.61 -14.69 -33.08
C LYS A 169 -20.14 -15.08 -32.95
N ILE A 170 -19.51 -14.68 -31.85
CA ILE A 170 -18.17 -15.06 -31.50
C ILE A 170 -18.14 -15.70 -30.10
N LYS A 171 -17.14 -16.56 -29.88
CA LYS A 171 -16.84 -17.15 -28.58
C LYS A 171 -15.56 -16.51 -28.04
N ILE A 172 -15.63 -15.80 -26.90
CA ILE A 172 -14.45 -15.33 -26.18
C ILE A 172 -14.32 -16.22 -24.93
N SER A 173 -13.19 -16.93 -24.85
CA SER A 173 -12.91 -17.75 -23.68
C SER A 173 -12.58 -16.85 -22.48
N PRO A 174 -13.00 -17.23 -21.25
CA PRO A 174 -12.57 -16.55 -20.05
C PRO A 174 -11.02 -16.49 -19.97
N GLU A 175 -10.50 -15.40 -19.44
CA GLU A 175 -9.08 -15.27 -19.17
C GLU A 175 -8.63 -16.36 -18.20
N LYS A 176 -7.45 -16.91 -18.44
CA LYS A 176 -6.88 -17.94 -17.55
C LYS A 176 -6.55 -17.31 -16.20
N LYS A 177 -6.70 -18.11 -15.14
CA LYS A 177 -6.32 -17.68 -13.80
C LYS A 177 -4.88 -17.17 -13.81
N THR A 178 -4.69 -15.97 -13.27
CA THR A 178 -3.35 -15.40 -13.09
C THR A 178 -2.70 -16.08 -11.88
N GLU A 179 -1.56 -16.72 -12.10
CA GLU A 179 -0.77 -17.31 -11.02
C GLU A 179 0.07 -16.23 -10.34
N PHE A 180 0.28 -16.41 -9.04
CA PHE A 180 1.12 -15.53 -8.24
C PHE A 180 2.51 -16.16 -8.10
N GLU A 181 3.50 -15.49 -8.65
CA GLU A 181 4.91 -15.81 -8.43
C GLU A 181 5.56 -14.61 -7.75
N TYR A 182 6.23 -14.88 -6.62
CA TYR A 182 7.04 -13.87 -5.97
C TYR A 182 8.31 -13.61 -6.80
N ASN A 183 8.52 -12.35 -7.21
CA ASN A 183 9.67 -11.99 -8.04
C ASN A 183 10.63 -11.04 -7.30
N ILE A 184 11.90 -11.45 -7.20
CA ILE A 184 12.97 -10.71 -6.52
C ILE A 184 13.82 -9.90 -7.52
N GLU A 185 13.73 -10.16 -8.81
CA GLU A 185 14.67 -9.68 -9.83
C GLU A 185 14.76 -8.15 -9.98
N TYR A 186 13.82 -7.40 -9.39
CA TYR A 186 13.78 -5.93 -9.49
C TYR A 186 14.59 -5.18 -8.42
N ILE A 187 15.29 -5.87 -7.51
CA ILE A 187 16.04 -5.22 -6.43
C ILE A 187 17.52 -5.21 -6.79
N ASN A 188 17.95 -4.17 -7.50
CA ASN A 188 19.34 -3.96 -7.92
C ASN A 188 20.31 -3.54 -6.80
N THR A 189 19.97 -3.77 -5.53
CA THR A 189 20.80 -3.38 -4.37
C THR A 189 20.99 -4.55 -3.43
N ASP A 190 22.22 -4.80 -3.01
CA ASP A 190 22.56 -5.87 -2.07
C ASP A 190 23.29 -5.33 -0.83
N PHE A 191 23.12 -5.99 0.32
CA PHE A 191 23.86 -5.69 1.54
C PHE A 191 25.34 -6.09 1.45
N GLU A 192 25.70 -6.95 0.52
CA GLU A 192 27.09 -7.29 0.21
C GLU A 192 27.91 -6.07 -0.22
N ASP A 193 27.28 -5.09 -0.89
CA ASP A 193 27.93 -3.83 -1.29
C ASP A 193 28.30 -2.92 -0.10
N VAL A 194 27.73 -3.18 1.08
CA VAL A 194 27.92 -2.35 2.27
C VAL A 194 29.06 -2.91 3.10
N LYS A 195 30.20 -2.22 3.10
CA LYS A 195 31.35 -2.61 3.90
C LYS A 195 31.17 -2.21 5.37
N GLY A 196 31.48 -3.15 6.27
CA GLY A 196 31.35 -2.95 7.73
C GLY A 196 29.91 -2.74 8.18
N GLN A 197 29.65 -1.79 9.09
CA GLN A 197 28.32 -1.40 9.60
C GLN A 197 27.51 -2.58 10.21
N LYS A 198 28.19 -3.60 10.79
CA LYS A 198 27.54 -4.83 11.30
C LYS A 198 26.37 -4.54 12.24
N ASN A 199 26.48 -3.52 13.11
CA ASN A 199 25.39 -3.13 14.02
C ASN A 199 24.17 -2.56 13.30
N VAL A 200 24.38 -1.78 12.22
CA VAL A 200 23.28 -1.22 11.45
C VAL A 200 22.59 -2.29 10.60
N LYS A 201 23.39 -3.17 9.98
CA LYS A 201 22.85 -4.35 9.27
C LYS A 201 21.97 -5.19 10.20
N ARG A 202 22.46 -5.49 11.42
CA ARG A 202 21.68 -6.25 12.42
C ARG A 202 20.42 -5.52 12.86
N ALA A 203 20.48 -4.21 13.11
CA ALA A 203 19.30 -3.41 13.46
C ALA A 203 18.24 -3.43 12.36
N LEU A 204 18.65 -3.34 11.07
CA LEU A 204 17.74 -3.41 9.93
C LEU A 204 17.18 -4.83 9.71
N GLU A 205 17.97 -5.88 9.96
CA GLU A 205 17.48 -7.26 9.97
C GLU A 205 16.40 -7.47 11.03
N VAL A 206 16.61 -6.99 12.26
CA VAL A 206 15.61 -7.05 13.33
C VAL A 206 14.37 -6.23 12.97
N ALA A 207 14.56 -5.01 12.41
CA ALA A 207 13.46 -4.16 11.98
C ALA A 207 12.58 -4.85 10.92
N THR A 208 13.18 -5.43 9.90
CA THR A 208 12.45 -6.13 8.82
C THR A 208 11.79 -7.42 9.30
N ALA A 209 12.46 -8.18 10.14
CA ALA A 209 11.91 -9.41 10.68
C ALA A 209 10.67 -9.19 11.55
N GLY A 210 10.62 -8.10 12.33
CA GLY A 210 9.51 -7.76 13.21
C GLY A 210 8.52 -6.75 12.65
N GLY A 211 8.83 -6.07 11.54
CA GLY A 211 8.07 -4.93 11.04
C GLY A 211 8.23 -3.67 11.90
N HIS A 212 9.37 -3.52 12.58
CA HIS A 212 9.65 -2.43 13.50
C HIS A 212 10.07 -1.14 12.80
N ASN A 213 9.56 -0.01 13.26
CA ASN A 213 9.98 1.30 12.79
C ASN A 213 11.42 1.61 13.22
N CYS A 214 12.24 2.10 12.29
CA CYS A 214 13.67 2.28 12.50
C CYS A 214 14.11 3.73 12.18
N LEU A 215 14.97 4.30 13.03
CA LEU A 215 15.61 5.61 12.83
C LEU A 215 17.12 5.45 12.74
N LEU A 216 17.68 5.89 11.62
CA LEU A 216 19.12 5.94 11.36
C LEU A 216 19.65 7.34 11.68
N ILE A 217 20.58 7.46 12.64
CA ILE A 217 21.17 8.73 13.04
C ILE A 217 22.67 8.70 12.73
N GLY A 218 23.19 9.70 12.02
CA GLY A 218 24.61 9.73 11.71
C GLY A 218 25.04 10.97 10.95
N SER A 219 26.35 11.20 10.85
CA SER A 219 26.93 12.31 10.13
C SER A 219 26.60 12.30 8.63
N PRO A 220 26.69 13.43 7.92
CA PRO A 220 26.61 13.45 6.47
C PRO A 220 27.64 12.49 5.85
N GLY A 221 27.25 11.76 4.81
CA GLY A 221 28.13 10.78 4.15
C GLY A 221 28.36 9.46 4.89
N SER A 222 27.70 9.21 6.03
CA SER A 222 27.84 7.92 6.76
C SER A 222 27.12 6.73 6.10
N GLY A 223 26.39 6.93 4.98
CA GLY A 223 25.72 5.86 4.24
C GLY A 223 24.30 5.56 4.66
N LYS A 224 23.62 6.43 5.44
CA LYS A 224 22.24 6.24 5.93
C LYS A 224 21.25 5.93 4.81
N THR A 225 21.20 6.77 3.78
CA THR A 225 20.30 6.61 2.62
C THR A 225 20.60 5.32 1.87
N MET A 226 21.88 4.98 1.69
CA MET A 226 22.33 3.75 1.07
C MET A 226 21.85 2.50 1.85
N MET A 227 21.95 2.51 3.17
CA MET A 227 21.47 1.44 4.05
C MET A 227 19.94 1.30 3.97
N ALA A 228 19.22 2.44 4.02
CA ALA A 228 17.77 2.45 3.96
C ALA A 228 17.21 1.90 2.63
N GLN A 229 17.86 2.21 1.50
CA GLN A 229 17.46 1.68 0.19
C GLN A 229 17.59 0.16 0.12
N ARG A 230 18.63 -0.41 0.74
CA ARG A 230 18.86 -1.85 0.77
C ARG A 230 17.90 -2.62 1.67
N VAL A 231 17.14 -1.94 2.54
CA VAL A 231 16.10 -2.59 3.34
C VAL A 231 15.11 -3.35 2.46
N ALA A 232 14.80 -2.81 1.27
CA ALA A 232 13.89 -3.47 0.33
C ALA A 232 14.35 -4.89 -0.04
N SER A 233 15.68 -5.14 -0.14
CA SER A 233 16.25 -6.43 -0.52
C SER A 233 16.16 -7.51 0.55
N ILE A 234 15.94 -7.12 1.81
CA ILE A 234 15.83 -8.05 2.95
C ILE A 234 14.42 -8.15 3.53
N LEU A 235 13.43 -7.48 2.92
CA LEU A 235 12.03 -7.61 3.33
C LEU A 235 11.55 -9.06 3.13
N PRO A 236 10.65 -9.54 4.02
CA PRO A 236 10.09 -10.88 3.89
C PRO A 236 9.23 -11.02 2.62
N ASP A 237 9.13 -12.23 2.11
CA ASP A 237 8.33 -12.54 0.94
C ASP A 237 6.85 -12.18 1.17
N LEU A 238 6.18 -11.71 0.11
CA LEU A 238 4.75 -11.45 0.14
C LEU A 238 3.96 -12.77 0.15
N THR A 239 2.89 -12.80 0.92
CA THR A 239 1.84 -13.80 0.69
C THR A 239 0.91 -13.33 -0.44
N PHE A 240 0.13 -14.26 -0.99
CA PHE A 240 -0.86 -13.90 -2.02
C PHE A 240 -1.89 -12.90 -1.49
N GLU A 241 -2.33 -13.04 -0.24
CA GLU A 241 -3.27 -12.13 0.42
C GLU A 241 -2.69 -10.72 0.56
N GLU A 242 -1.42 -10.60 0.99
CA GLU A 242 -0.73 -9.31 1.07
C GLU A 242 -0.58 -8.68 -0.32
N ALA A 243 -0.24 -9.48 -1.35
CA ALA A 243 -0.12 -9.02 -2.73
C ALA A 243 -1.45 -8.49 -3.27
N ILE A 244 -2.56 -9.15 -2.98
CA ILE A 244 -3.92 -8.70 -3.33
C ILE A 244 -4.27 -7.38 -2.63
N GLU A 245 -3.93 -7.21 -1.34
CA GLU A 245 -4.16 -5.95 -0.62
C GLU A 245 -3.41 -4.78 -1.25
N ILE A 246 -2.13 -4.97 -1.58
CA ILE A 246 -1.30 -3.96 -2.24
C ILE A 246 -1.86 -3.66 -3.64
N THR A 247 -2.16 -4.69 -4.42
CA THR A 247 -2.65 -4.55 -5.79
C THR A 247 -3.96 -3.77 -5.84
N LYS A 248 -4.89 -3.97 -4.90
CA LYS A 248 -6.12 -3.16 -4.80
C LYS A 248 -5.82 -1.67 -4.68
N ILE A 249 -4.85 -1.31 -3.82
CA ILE A 249 -4.47 0.09 -3.61
C ILE A 249 -3.87 0.68 -4.88
N TYR A 250 -2.95 -0.05 -5.51
CA TYR A 250 -2.28 0.37 -6.74
C TYR A 250 -3.22 0.44 -7.94
N SER A 251 -4.16 -0.48 -8.05
CA SER A 251 -5.19 -0.48 -9.09
C SER A 251 -6.08 0.76 -9.01
N ILE A 252 -6.57 1.14 -7.81
CA ILE A 252 -7.38 2.36 -7.62
C ILE A 252 -6.56 3.63 -7.80
N ALA A 253 -5.30 3.64 -7.37
CA ALA A 253 -4.40 4.78 -7.56
C ALA A 253 -4.11 5.05 -9.05
N GLY A 254 -4.26 4.04 -9.91
CA GLY A 254 -3.82 4.06 -11.29
C GLY A 254 -2.31 3.88 -11.45
N ASN A 255 -1.67 3.25 -10.47
CA ASN A 255 -0.21 3.09 -10.39
C ASN A 255 0.23 1.63 -10.65
N MET A 256 -0.62 0.81 -11.25
CA MET A 256 -0.23 -0.55 -11.65
C MET A 256 0.88 -0.50 -12.71
N PRO A 257 1.97 -1.27 -12.56
CA PRO A 257 3.00 -1.37 -13.59
C PRO A 257 2.41 -1.88 -14.90
N GLN A 258 3.00 -1.44 -16.00
CA GLN A 258 2.53 -1.80 -17.32
C GLN A 258 2.78 -3.29 -17.60
N GLY A 259 1.73 -4.03 -17.95
CA GLY A 259 1.82 -5.47 -18.23
C GLY A 259 1.81 -6.38 -17.01
N GLU A 260 1.91 -5.85 -15.80
CA GLU A 260 1.83 -6.64 -14.57
C GLU A 260 0.40 -6.66 -14.00
N PRO A 261 -0.18 -7.83 -13.81
CA PRO A 261 -1.54 -7.95 -13.28
C PRO A 261 -1.61 -7.84 -11.75
N ILE A 262 -0.50 -8.08 -11.06
CA ILE A 262 -0.39 -8.11 -9.60
C ILE A 262 0.93 -7.49 -9.15
N ILE A 263 0.90 -6.81 -8.00
CA ILE A 263 2.13 -6.36 -7.33
C ILE A 263 2.71 -7.56 -6.58
N ASN A 264 3.87 -8.01 -7.00
CA ASN A 264 4.52 -9.23 -6.51
C ASN A 264 5.72 -8.98 -5.58
N ASN A 265 6.00 -7.73 -5.24
CA ASN A 265 7.07 -7.33 -4.32
C ASN A 265 6.59 -6.30 -3.30
N ARG A 266 7.28 -6.22 -2.15
CA ARG A 266 7.01 -5.18 -1.14
C ARG A 266 7.51 -3.84 -1.64
N GLN A 267 6.65 -2.85 -1.55
CA GLN A 267 6.92 -1.53 -2.11
C GLN A 267 7.82 -0.71 -1.18
N TYR A 268 8.78 -0.01 -1.76
CA TYR A 268 9.64 0.97 -1.10
C TYR A 268 9.26 2.37 -1.59
N ARG A 269 8.71 3.19 -0.70
CA ARG A 269 8.26 4.56 -1.00
C ARG A 269 9.15 5.56 -0.28
N ALA A 270 9.73 6.48 -1.03
CA ALA A 270 10.68 7.48 -0.52
C ALA A 270 10.26 8.89 -0.97
N PRO A 271 9.20 9.46 -0.38
CA PRO A 271 8.75 10.80 -0.73
C PRO A 271 9.78 11.84 -0.28
N HIS A 272 9.94 12.89 -1.09
CA HIS A 272 10.79 14.03 -0.76
C HIS A 272 10.22 14.81 0.43
N TYR A 273 11.07 15.45 1.25
CA TYR A 273 10.65 16.20 2.45
C TYR A 273 9.69 17.37 2.17
N SER A 274 9.62 17.86 0.93
CA SER A 274 8.66 18.89 0.50
C SER A 274 7.27 18.37 0.19
N ILE A 275 7.00 17.07 0.41
CA ILE A 275 5.69 16.46 0.15
C ILE A 275 4.57 17.20 0.89
N THR A 276 3.43 17.38 0.22
CA THR A 276 2.25 17.96 0.84
C THR A 276 1.51 16.94 1.72
N PRO A 277 0.78 17.37 2.77
CA PRO A 277 -0.06 16.49 3.57
C PRO A 277 -1.01 15.61 2.74
N ALA A 278 -1.63 16.19 1.71
CA ALA A 278 -2.56 15.47 0.84
C ALA A 278 -1.87 14.41 -0.04
N ALA A 279 -0.63 14.64 -0.46
CA ALA A 279 0.14 13.65 -1.20
C ALA A 279 0.63 12.51 -0.29
N LEU A 280 0.97 12.81 0.97
CA LEU A 280 1.43 11.82 1.93
C LEU A 280 0.28 10.91 2.39
N ILE A 281 -0.83 11.48 2.84
CA ILE A 281 -1.97 10.74 3.42
C ILE A 281 -2.95 10.25 2.36
N GLY A 282 -3.10 11.02 1.32
CA GLY A 282 -4.15 10.85 0.33
C GLY A 282 -5.17 11.97 0.38
N GLY A 283 -5.96 12.05 -0.65
CA GLY A 283 -6.96 13.11 -0.80
C GLY A 283 -7.08 13.61 -2.24
N GLY A 284 -7.27 14.92 -2.38
CA GLY A 284 -7.52 15.53 -3.68
C GLY A 284 -9.01 15.56 -4.07
N LYS A 285 -9.36 16.01 -5.25
CA LYS A 285 -10.75 16.11 -5.74
C LYS A 285 -11.41 14.72 -5.82
N ILE A 286 -10.68 13.74 -6.29
CA ILE A 286 -10.97 12.32 -6.16
C ILE A 286 -10.09 11.81 -5.02
N ALA A 287 -10.66 11.24 -3.95
CA ALA A 287 -9.92 10.82 -2.76
C ALA A 287 -9.02 9.61 -3.07
N LYS A 288 -7.87 9.87 -3.70
CA LYS A 288 -6.87 8.85 -4.03
C LYS A 288 -6.02 8.49 -2.79
N PRO A 289 -5.50 7.25 -2.71
CA PRO A 289 -4.55 6.86 -1.68
C PRO A 289 -3.25 7.68 -1.81
N GLY A 290 -2.65 8.04 -0.66
CA GLY A 290 -1.36 8.73 -0.60
C GLY A 290 -0.17 7.78 -0.47
N GLU A 291 1.05 8.34 -0.33
CA GLU A 291 2.30 7.59 -0.22
C GLU A 291 2.28 6.57 0.93
N ILE A 292 1.63 6.89 2.06
CA ILE A 292 1.52 5.95 3.20
C ILE A 292 0.69 4.70 2.85
N SER A 293 -0.37 4.86 2.04
CA SER A 293 -1.16 3.73 1.58
C SER A 293 -0.45 2.97 0.45
N LEU A 294 0.29 3.67 -0.41
CA LEU A 294 1.14 3.04 -1.42
C LEU A 294 2.32 2.25 -0.81
N ALA A 295 2.74 2.61 0.42
CA ALA A 295 3.73 1.87 1.20
C ALA A 295 3.14 0.68 1.98
N HIS A 296 1.85 0.38 1.82
CA HIS A 296 1.17 -0.70 2.56
C HIS A 296 1.88 -2.04 2.41
N ASN A 297 2.08 -2.75 3.53
CA ASN A 297 2.86 -3.98 3.64
C ASN A 297 4.32 -3.86 3.09
N GLY A 298 4.84 -2.64 2.99
CA GLY A 298 6.18 -2.31 2.51
C GLY A 298 6.90 -1.34 3.43
N VAL A 299 7.74 -0.47 2.85
CA VAL A 299 8.57 0.50 3.56
C VAL A 299 8.22 1.92 3.12
N LEU A 300 8.01 2.79 4.11
CA LEU A 300 8.03 4.25 3.92
C LEU A 300 9.37 4.77 4.43
N PHE A 301 10.21 5.28 3.52
CA PHE A 301 11.48 5.89 3.86
C PHE A 301 11.37 7.40 3.88
N LEU A 302 11.74 8.02 5.00
CA LEU A 302 11.78 9.47 5.16
C LEU A 302 13.22 9.90 5.42
N ASP A 303 13.89 10.38 4.36
CA ASP A 303 15.24 10.90 4.47
C ASP A 303 15.21 12.31 5.06
N GLU A 304 16.24 12.66 5.83
CA GLU A 304 16.33 13.97 6.50
C GLU A 304 15.06 14.32 7.31
N LEU A 305 14.59 13.40 8.13
CA LEU A 305 13.31 13.48 8.86
C LEU A 305 13.01 14.86 9.48
N PRO A 306 13.97 15.60 10.13
CA PRO A 306 13.69 16.93 10.68
C PRO A 306 13.47 18.03 9.63
N GLN A 307 13.66 17.77 8.32
CA GLN A 307 13.38 18.74 7.26
C GLN A 307 11.92 18.74 6.83
N PHE A 308 11.22 17.67 7.08
CA PHE A 308 9.78 17.62 6.81
C PHE A 308 9.02 18.66 7.62
N ASN A 309 7.92 19.15 7.05
CA ASN A 309 7.02 20.04 7.79
C ASN A 309 6.47 19.31 9.03
N LYS A 310 6.52 19.98 10.19
CA LYS A 310 6.06 19.40 11.47
C LYS A 310 4.63 18.88 11.40
N ASN A 311 3.72 19.64 10.78
CA ASN A 311 2.32 19.20 10.62
C ASN A 311 2.22 17.93 9.77
N THR A 312 3.05 17.79 8.73
CA THR A 312 3.09 16.59 7.89
C THR A 312 3.55 15.37 8.68
N LEU A 313 4.56 15.51 9.54
CA LEU A 313 5.03 14.43 10.41
C LEU A 313 4.00 14.02 11.48
N GLU A 314 3.28 14.99 12.06
CA GLU A 314 2.23 14.69 13.05
C GLU A 314 1.09 13.85 12.47
N LEU A 315 0.81 13.97 11.17
CA LEU A 315 -0.20 13.17 10.48
C LEU A 315 0.14 11.69 10.38
N LEU A 316 1.42 11.29 10.53
CA LEU A 316 1.83 9.89 10.54
C LEU A 316 1.43 9.15 11.83
N ARG A 317 1.12 9.86 12.91
CA ARG A 317 0.93 9.27 14.25
C ARG A 317 -0.23 8.28 14.31
N SER A 318 -1.40 8.66 13.78
CA SER A 318 -2.57 7.78 13.75
C SER A 318 -2.36 6.60 12.79
N PRO A 319 -1.91 6.81 11.54
CA PRO A 319 -1.60 5.72 10.62
C PRO A 319 -0.62 4.67 11.15
N MET A 320 0.42 5.10 11.86
CA MET A 320 1.41 4.18 12.47
C MET A 320 0.83 3.33 13.61
N GLU A 321 -0.23 3.78 14.27
CA GLU A 321 -0.91 3.01 15.34
C GLU A 321 -2.07 2.17 14.82
N GLU A 322 -2.89 2.76 13.93
CA GLU A 322 -4.13 2.16 13.47
C GLU A 322 -3.94 1.27 12.22
N GLY A 323 -2.81 1.42 11.51
CA GLY A 323 -2.57 0.71 10.25
C GLY A 323 -3.52 1.09 9.12
N GLN A 324 -4.25 2.21 9.28
CA GLN A 324 -5.19 2.73 8.30
C GLN A 324 -5.25 4.26 8.34
N VAL A 325 -5.68 4.84 7.24
CA VAL A 325 -5.95 6.28 7.13
C VAL A 325 -7.39 6.52 6.74
N ASN A 326 -8.02 7.49 7.41
CA ASN A 326 -9.39 7.91 7.18
C ASN A 326 -9.40 9.25 6.43
N ILE A 327 -9.95 9.28 5.21
CA ILE A 327 -10.11 10.49 4.41
C ILE A 327 -11.58 10.91 4.48
N ASN A 328 -11.87 11.92 5.31
CA ASN A 328 -13.22 12.46 5.48
C ASN A 328 -13.56 13.43 4.34
N ARG A 329 -14.72 13.24 3.72
CA ARG A 329 -15.26 14.07 2.64
C ARG A 329 -16.75 14.33 2.85
N LEU A 330 -17.28 15.34 2.17
CA LEU A 330 -18.74 15.57 2.12
C LEU A 330 -19.49 14.37 1.50
N SER A 331 -18.83 13.65 0.59
CA SER A 331 -19.35 12.41 -0.02
C SER A 331 -19.22 11.18 0.89
N GLY A 332 -18.62 11.32 2.08
CA GLY A 332 -18.45 10.28 3.10
C GLY A 332 -17.00 9.96 3.43
N ASN A 333 -16.82 9.04 4.36
CA ASN A 333 -15.51 8.59 4.82
C ASN A 333 -14.96 7.48 3.92
N ILE A 334 -13.68 7.59 3.54
CA ILE A 334 -12.94 6.58 2.80
C ILE A 334 -11.78 6.11 3.64
N VAL A 335 -11.64 4.79 3.78
CA VAL A 335 -10.57 4.16 4.58
C VAL A 335 -9.59 3.46 3.64
N TYR A 336 -8.30 3.77 3.79
CA TYR A 336 -7.23 3.05 3.12
C TYR A 336 -6.33 2.37 4.14
N PRO A 337 -5.95 1.10 3.96
CA PRO A 337 -4.95 0.46 4.78
C PRO A 337 -3.57 1.08 4.53
N CYS A 338 -2.77 1.17 5.59
CA CYS A 338 -1.43 1.74 5.54
C CYS A 338 -0.49 1.11 6.58
N ARG A 339 -0.48 -0.22 6.67
CA ARG A 339 0.49 -0.96 7.49
C ARG A 339 1.84 -0.91 6.80
N PHE A 340 2.66 0.05 7.14
CA PHE A 340 4.01 0.22 6.61
C PHE A 340 5.06 0.17 7.72
N MET A 341 6.26 -0.25 7.38
CA MET A 341 7.42 -0.08 8.21
C MET A 341 8.04 1.30 7.92
N LEU A 342 8.11 2.16 8.92
CA LEU A 342 8.82 3.43 8.80
C LEU A 342 10.31 3.20 8.95
N VAL A 343 11.08 3.55 7.93
CA VAL A 343 12.52 3.76 8.02
C VAL A 343 12.78 5.25 7.86
N ALA A 344 13.50 5.86 8.80
CA ALA A 344 13.81 7.28 8.72
C ALA A 344 15.29 7.51 8.90
N SER A 345 15.81 8.59 8.33
CA SER A 345 17.17 9.02 8.55
C SER A 345 17.23 10.45 9.06
N MET A 346 18.24 10.76 9.86
CA MET A 346 18.52 12.13 10.27
C MET A 346 20.00 12.36 10.60
N ASN A 347 20.41 13.62 10.57
CA ASN A 347 21.68 14.04 11.14
C ASN A 347 21.52 14.32 12.65
N PRO A 348 22.59 14.22 13.47
CA PRO A 348 22.51 14.46 14.91
C PRO A 348 22.36 15.94 15.29
N CYS A 349 22.58 16.87 14.34
CA CYS A 349 22.41 18.33 14.51
C CYS A 349 22.39 19.00 13.12
N PRO A 350 22.17 20.34 13.02
CA PRO A 350 22.16 21.02 11.73
C PRO A 350 23.47 20.91 10.93
N CYS A 351 24.65 20.95 11.57
CA CYS A 351 25.92 20.72 10.88
C CYS A 351 26.25 19.24 10.65
N GLY A 352 25.57 18.34 11.36
CA GLY A 352 25.71 16.88 11.21
C GLY A 352 26.79 16.21 12.04
N TYR A 353 27.53 16.95 12.86
CA TYR A 353 28.73 16.42 13.54
C TYR A 353 28.61 16.36 15.08
N TYR A 354 27.45 16.60 15.64
CA TYR A 354 27.25 16.51 17.09
C TYR A 354 27.54 15.09 17.60
N GLY A 355 28.49 14.98 18.55
CA GLY A 355 28.98 13.71 19.09
C GLY A 355 29.91 12.91 18.15
N SER A 356 30.30 13.48 17.00
CA SER A 356 31.28 12.86 16.10
C SER A 356 32.69 12.94 16.69
N LYS A 357 33.52 11.90 16.42
CA LYS A 357 34.93 11.85 16.74
C LYS A 357 35.81 12.39 15.62
N GLU A 358 35.28 12.57 14.41
CA GLU A 358 36.03 12.94 13.21
C GLU A 358 36.08 14.45 12.99
N LYS A 359 35.00 15.14 13.35
CA LYS A 359 34.89 16.60 13.16
C LYS A 359 34.10 17.20 14.31
N GLU A 360 34.58 18.33 14.83
CA GLU A 360 33.88 19.07 15.89
C GLU A 360 32.57 19.69 15.40
N CYS A 361 31.55 19.62 16.26
CA CYS A 361 30.26 20.25 16.01
C CYS A 361 30.38 21.79 16.22
N THR A 362 29.95 22.54 15.21
CA THR A 362 29.94 24.02 15.26
C THR A 362 28.60 24.61 15.69
N CYS A 363 27.61 23.80 15.99
CA CYS A 363 26.28 24.26 16.37
C CYS A 363 26.21 24.71 17.81
N SER A 364 25.54 25.84 18.08
CA SER A 364 25.14 26.19 19.43
C SER A 364 24.15 25.19 20.02
N GLU A 365 24.13 25.09 21.33
CA GLU A 365 23.21 24.21 22.04
C GLU A 365 21.74 24.54 21.73
N THR A 366 21.40 25.80 21.61
CA THR A 366 20.07 26.28 21.19
C THR A 366 19.72 25.85 19.78
N ALA A 367 20.65 25.83 18.83
CA ALA A 367 20.45 25.38 17.47
C ALA A 367 20.21 23.85 17.42
N ILE A 368 20.98 23.08 18.21
CA ILE A 368 20.78 21.62 18.33
C ILE A 368 19.41 21.34 18.90
N ASN A 369 19.04 21.97 20.01
CA ASN A 369 17.73 21.77 20.65
C ASN A 369 16.55 22.15 19.72
N LYS A 370 16.66 23.27 19.00
CA LYS A 370 15.66 23.68 18.00
C LYS A 370 15.53 22.67 16.86
N TYR A 371 16.62 22.05 16.44
CA TYR A 371 16.63 21.03 15.39
C TYR A 371 15.99 19.73 15.88
N MET A 372 16.39 19.24 17.06
CA MET A 372 15.85 18.01 17.65
C MET A 372 14.35 18.12 18.00
N ASN A 373 13.90 19.28 18.49
CA ASN A 373 12.50 19.57 18.85
C ASN A 373 11.56 19.69 17.62
N ARG A 374 12.08 19.59 16.39
CA ARG A 374 11.23 19.42 15.21
C ARG A 374 10.51 18.07 15.22
N LEU A 375 11.12 17.05 15.82
CA LEU A 375 10.51 15.75 16.05
C LEU A 375 9.79 15.76 17.38
N SER A 376 8.50 15.45 17.36
CA SER A 376 7.72 15.37 18.61
C SER A 376 8.03 14.10 19.38
N GLY A 377 7.98 14.17 20.71
CA GLY A 377 8.11 12.99 21.57
C GLY A 377 7.15 11.86 21.16
N PRO A 378 5.84 12.14 20.94
CA PRO A 378 4.90 11.12 20.48
C PRO A 378 5.24 10.44 19.16
N LEU A 379 5.92 11.12 18.22
CA LEU A 379 6.41 10.48 16.98
C LEU A 379 7.61 9.56 17.27
N LEU A 380 8.56 10.04 18.06
CA LEU A 380 9.73 9.26 18.51
C LEU A 380 9.33 8.02 19.30
N ASP A 381 8.30 8.14 20.13
CA ASP A 381 7.72 7.02 20.85
C ASP A 381 7.18 5.92 19.92
N ARG A 382 6.94 6.17 18.63
CA ARG A 382 6.49 5.19 17.63
C ARG A 382 7.62 4.57 16.82
N ILE A 383 8.85 4.99 17.07
CA ILE A 383 10.04 4.38 16.49
C ILE A 383 10.59 3.36 17.49
N ASP A 384 10.68 2.11 17.08
CA ASP A 384 11.06 1.00 17.97
C ASP A 384 12.57 0.86 18.08
N ILE A 385 13.28 1.06 16.97
CA ILE A 385 14.71 0.85 16.83
C ILE A 385 15.38 2.16 16.43
N GLN A 386 16.40 2.56 17.18
CA GLN A 386 17.25 3.67 16.85
C GLN A 386 18.71 3.18 16.78
N VAL A 387 19.40 3.51 15.70
CA VAL A 387 20.77 3.07 15.48
C VAL A 387 21.64 4.20 14.96
N GLU A 388 22.85 4.28 15.50
CA GLU A 388 23.86 5.24 15.07
C GLU A 388 24.65 4.66 13.89
N VAL A 389 24.68 5.42 12.78
CA VAL A 389 25.44 5.08 11.57
C VAL A 389 26.73 5.87 11.59
N ASN A 390 27.82 5.20 11.90
CA ASN A 390 29.14 5.79 11.93
C ASN A 390 29.76 5.83 10.52
N PRO A 391 30.65 6.79 10.22
CA PRO A 391 31.43 6.75 8.98
C PRO A 391 32.24 5.45 8.87
N VAL A 392 32.34 4.90 7.66
CA VAL A 392 33.13 3.69 7.39
C VAL A 392 34.62 4.06 7.48
N LYS A 393 35.38 3.30 8.24
CA LYS A 393 36.82 3.49 8.35
C LYS A 393 37.51 3.03 7.06
N TYR A 394 38.61 3.71 6.72
CA TYR A 394 39.41 3.33 5.54
C TYR A 394 39.93 1.87 5.60
N THR A 395 40.20 1.37 6.80
CA THR A 395 40.56 -0.04 7.05
C THR A 395 39.49 -0.99 6.59
N ASP A 396 38.22 -0.71 6.95
CA ASP A 396 37.07 -1.56 6.61
C ASP A 396 36.78 -1.60 5.11
N LEU A 397 37.17 -0.52 4.38
CA LEU A 397 37.07 -0.47 2.92
C LEU A 397 38.12 -1.33 2.19
N LYS A 398 39.27 -1.55 2.82
CA LYS A 398 40.37 -2.36 2.28
C LYS A 398 40.33 -3.83 2.65
N GLU A 399 39.63 -4.17 3.73
CA GLU A 399 39.47 -5.56 4.13
C GLU A 399 38.58 -6.29 3.12
N ASN A 400 39.13 -7.35 2.51
CA ASN A 400 38.40 -8.24 1.62
C ASN A 400 37.55 -9.25 2.43
N GLU A 401 36.94 -8.81 3.56
CA GLU A 401 35.95 -9.64 4.20
C GLU A 401 34.75 -9.82 3.25
N ILE A 402 34.33 -11.07 3.13
CA ILE A 402 33.09 -11.40 2.40
C ILE A 402 31.93 -10.89 3.25
N GLU A 403 31.28 -9.87 2.77
CA GLU A 403 30.08 -9.33 3.42
C GLU A 403 28.89 -10.25 3.17
N GLU A 404 27.96 -10.26 4.10
CA GLU A 404 26.77 -11.08 4.03
C GLU A 404 25.80 -10.55 2.95
N THR A 405 25.29 -11.46 2.12
CA THR A 405 24.36 -11.12 1.05
C THR A 405 22.95 -10.83 1.57
N SER A 406 22.20 -9.99 0.86
CA SER A 406 20.79 -9.74 1.14
C SER A 406 19.96 -11.04 1.17
N THR A 407 20.33 -12.00 0.33
CA THR A 407 19.66 -13.30 0.25
C THR A 407 19.81 -14.11 1.54
N GLU A 408 20.98 -14.08 2.18
CA GLU A 408 21.20 -14.78 3.45
C GLU A 408 20.43 -14.13 4.61
N ILE A 409 20.49 -12.80 4.71
CA ILE A 409 19.72 -12.04 5.70
C ILE A 409 18.22 -12.32 5.51
N ARG A 410 17.72 -12.27 4.28
CA ARG A 410 16.30 -12.48 3.96
C ARG A 410 15.82 -13.89 4.29
N LYS A 411 16.65 -14.93 4.14
CA LYS A 411 16.31 -16.30 4.57
C LYS A 411 16.02 -16.33 6.07
N ARG A 412 16.82 -15.65 6.91
CA ARG A 412 16.58 -15.56 8.35
C ARG A 412 15.32 -14.76 8.67
N VAL A 413 15.11 -13.64 7.95
CA VAL A 413 13.91 -12.80 8.08
C VAL A 413 12.66 -13.61 7.74
N ASN A 414 12.65 -14.34 6.62
CA ASN A 414 11.53 -15.22 6.24
C ASN A 414 11.22 -16.26 7.30
N LYS A 415 12.25 -16.95 7.82
CA LYS A 415 12.08 -17.96 8.87
C LYS A 415 11.48 -17.38 10.17
N ALA A 416 11.92 -16.17 10.55
CA ALA A 416 11.33 -15.46 11.69
C ALA A 416 9.87 -15.07 11.44
N ARG A 417 9.54 -14.62 10.23
CA ARG A 417 8.16 -14.27 9.82
C ARG A 417 7.24 -15.49 9.77
N GLU A 418 7.70 -16.63 9.29
CA GLU A 418 6.93 -17.87 9.31
C GLU A 418 6.50 -18.24 10.73
N LYS A 419 7.43 -18.18 11.71
CA LYS A 419 7.12 -18.41 13.12
C LYS A 419 6.07 -17.43 13.66
N GLN A 420 6.18 -16.14 13.29
CA GLN A 420 5.22 -15.12 13.70
C GLN A 420 3.84 -15.42 13.10
N ARG A 421 3.76 -15.75 11.81
CA ARG A 421 2.51 -16.12 11.13
C ARG A 421 1.84 -17.32 11.80
N GLU A 422 2.61 -18.35 12.11
CA GLU A 422 2.09 -19.55 12.79
C GLU A 422 1.59 -19.21 14.20
N ARG A 423 2.39 -18.47 14.99
CA ARG A 423 2.06 -18.02 16.35
C ARG A 423 0.79 -17.18 16.41
N TYR A 424 0.58 -16.34 15.42
CA TYR A 424 -0.50 -15.34 15.41
C TYR A 424 -1.66 -15.68 14.47
N LYS A 425 -1.72 -16.87 13.94
CA LYS A 425 -2.75 -17.32 12.98
C LYS A 425 -4.18 -17.01 13.43
N GLU A 426 -4.47 -17.14 14.71
CA GLU A 426 -5.80 -16.88 15.29
C GLU A 426 -6.10 -15.37 15.53
N TYR A 427 -5.07 -14.51 15.51
CA TYR A 427 -5.16 -13.11 15.94
C TYR A 427 -5.19 -12.10 14.78
N LYS A 428 -5.09 -12.57 13.55
CA LYS A 428 -5.08 -11.73 12.33
C LYS A 428 -4.02 -10.63 12.34
N ILE A 429 -2.86 -10.89 12.96
CA ILE A 429 -1.67 -10.04 12.91
C ILE A 429 -0.52 -10.81 12.26
N PHE A 430 0.39 -10.08 11.62
CA PHE A 430 1.40 -10.68 10.76
C PHE A 430 2.84 -10.49 11.27
N SER A 431 3.01 -9.64 12.29
CA SER A 431 4.34 -9.31 12.81
C SER A 431 4.34 -8.96 14.30
N ASN A 432 5.52 -9.06 14.92
CA ASN A 432 5.68 -8.73 16.34
C ASN A 432 5.41 -7.25 16.64
N SER A 433 5.60 -6.33 15.68
CA SER A 433 5.30 -4.91 15.85
C SER A 433 3.81 -4.65 16.10
N GLU A 434 2.93 -5.52 15.62
CA GLU A 434 1.47 -5.40 15.73
C GLU A 434 0.89 -5.93 17.07
N LEU A 435 1.73 -6.53 17.94
CA LEU A 435 1.29 -7.04 19.24
C LEU A 435 0.65 -5.93 20.08
N ASN A 436 -0.56 -6.15 20.55
CA ASN A 436 -1.21 -5.31 21.56
C ASN A 436 -0.83 -5.76 22.99
N SER A 437 -1.22 -5.00 24.01
CA SER A 437 -0.84 -5.28 25.40
C SER A 437 -1.21 -6.69 25.87
N ASN A 438 -2.39 -7.20 25.48
CA ASN A 438 -2.82 -8.56 25.84
C ASN A 438 -1.95 -9.63 25.21
N LEU A 439 -1.56 -9.44 23.96
CA LEU A 439 -0.71 -10.39 23.23
C LEU A 439 0.74 -10.30 23.67
N ILE A 440 1.23 -9.12 24.09
CA ILE A 440 2.56 -8.98 24.70
C ILE A 440 2.63 -9.82 25.97
N ASN A 441 1.64 -9.73 26.88
CA ASN A 441 1.60 -10.52 28.10
C ASN A 441 1.56 -12.03 27.82
N LYS A 442 0.96 -12.45 26.71
CA LYS A 442 0.85 -13.85 26.33
C LYS A 442 2.13 -14.41 25.67
N PHE A 443 2.79 -13.63 24.81
CA PHE A 443 3.86 -14.12 23.92
C PHE A 443 5.25 -13.57 24.24
N CYS A 444 5.35 -12.56 25.13
CA CYS A 444 6.63 -11.97 25.53
C CYS A 444 6.92 -12.27 27.01
N ILE A 445 6.84 -13.55 27.38
CA ILE A 445 7.14 -14.01 28.75
C ILE A 445 8.65 -13.94 28.98
N LEU A 446 9.05 -13.37 30.11
CA LEU A 446 10.45 -13.23 30.52
C LEU A 446 10.78 -14.21 31.66
N ASP A 447 12.02 -14.65 31.69
CA ASP A 447 12.60 -15.30 32.87
C ASP A 447 13.03 -14.26 33.93
N GLU A 448 13.31 -14.69 35.14
CA GLU A 448 13.71 -13.79 36.24
C GLU A 448 14.93 -12.92 35.91
N GLU A 449 15.92 -13.48 35.19
CA GLU A 449 17.14 -12.73 34.84
C GLU A 449 16.85 -11.63 33.81
N SER A 450 16.01 -11.92 32.81
CA SER A 450 15.56 -10.98 31.81
C SER A 450 14.72 -9.87 32.44
N GLU A 451 13.83 -10.23 33.38
CA GLU A 451 12.99 -9.26 34.09
C GLU A 451 13.82 -8.32 34.98
N LYS A 452 14.79 -8.84 35.72
CA LYS A 452 15.74 -8.04 36.54
C LYS A 452 16.55 -7.07 35.67
N LEU A 453 17.03 -7.54 34.49
CA LEU A 453 17.74 -6.68 33.55
C LEU A 453 16.85 -5.55 33.01
N LEU A 454 15.65 -5.90 32.58
CA LEU A 454 14.70 -4.93 32.03
C LEU A 454 14.24 -3.91 33.07
N HIS A 455 13.96 -4.35 34.31
CA HIS A 455 13.65 -3.48 35.43
C HIS A 455 14.78 -2.48 35.74
N SER A 456 16.03 -2.98 35.85
CA SER A 456 17.20 -2.13 36.06
C SER A 456 17.38 -1.10 34.94
N ALA A 457 17.15 -1.49 33.69
CA ALA A 457 17.21 -0.58 32.54
C ALA A 457 16.08 0.44 32.56
N PHE A 458 14.86 0.03 32.93
CA PHE A 458 13.69 0.90 33.06
C PHE A 458 13.94 2.04 34.04
N GLU A 459 14.42 1.72 35.25
CA GLU A 459 14.77 2.72 36.27
C GLU A 459 15.93 3.63 35.84
N ARG A 460 17.03 3.02 35.35
CA ARG A 460 18.24 3.75 34.98
C ARG A 460 18.04 4.69 33.78
N LEU A 461 17.26 4.28 32.81
CA LEU A 461 16.98 5.05 31.57
C LEU A 461 15.71 5.89 31.67
N LYS A 462 14.97 5.85 32.79
CA LYS A 462 13.69 6.54 33.01
C LYS A 462 12.72 6.31 31.86
N MET A 463 12.52 5.05 31.48
CA MET A 463 11.74 4.68 30.31
C MET A 463 10.25 4.92 30.52
N SER A 464 9.54 5.27 29.43
CA SER A 464 8.08 5.30 29.45
C SER A 464 7.50 3.86 29.35
N ALA A 465 6.24 3.68 29.76
CA ALA A 465 5.51 2.41 29.60
C ALA A 465 5.47 1.97 28.10
N ARG A 466 5.44 2.93 27.17
CA ARG A 466 5.52 2.64 25.74
C ARG A 466 6.89 2.08 25.34
N ALA A 467 7.98 2.63 25.85
CA ALA A 467 9.32 2.13 25.62
C ALA A 467 9.48 0.68 26.13
N TYR A 468 8.93 0.38 27.31
CA TYR A 468 8.89 -0.97 27.87
C TYR A 468 8.23 -1.97 26.91
N THR A 469 7.00 -1.68 26.46
CA THR A 469 6.28 -2.59 25.55
C THR A 469 7.01 -2.79 24.23
N ARG A 470 7.70 -1.76 23.71
CA ARG A 470 8.49 -1.85 22.47
C ARG A 470 9.72 -2.72 22.62
N ILE A 471 10.45 -2.59 23.74
CA ILE A 471 11.59 -3.46 24.03
C ILE A 471 11.16 -4.92 24.03
N LEU A 472 10.00 -5.25 24.62
CA LEU A 472 9.47 -6.61 24.61
C LEU A 472 9.17 -7.11 23.18
N LYS A 473 8.55 -6.29 22.33
CA LYS A 473 8.27 -6.65 20.93
C LYS A 473 9.55 -6.89 20.14
N VAL A 474 10.55 -6.00 20.31
CA VAL A 474 11.85 -6.11 19.65
C VAL A 474 12.59 -7.34 20.16
N ALA A 475 12.62 -7.59 21.48
CA ALA A 475 13.24 -8.76 22.07
C ALA A 475 12.60 -10.08 21.59
N ARG A 476 11.25 -10.10 21.40
CA ARG A 476 10.56 -11.25 20.80
C ARG A 476 11.04 -11.48 19.37
N THR A 477 11.25 -10.43 18.60
CA THR A 477 11.77 -10.54 17.23
C THR A 477 13.19 -11.06 17.19
N ILE A 478 14.05 -10.58 18.09
CA ILE A 478 15.44 -11.06 18.21
C ILE A 478 15.44 -12.55 18.56
N ALA A 479 14.57 -12.97 19.48
CA ALA A 479 14.44 -14.38 19.84
C ALA A 479 13.92 -15.25 18.68
N ASP A 480 13.01 -14.73 17.84
CA ASP A 480 12.54 -15.42 16.63
C ASP A 480 13.67 -15.61 15.61
N LEU A 481 14.50 -14.57 15.39
CA LEU A 481 15.69 -14.62 14.53
C LEU A 481 16.73 -15.63 15.06
N ASP A 482 16.92 -15.69 16.38
CA ASP A 482 17.80 -16.65 17.05
C ASP A 482 17.21 -18.07 17.14
N ASN A 483 16.02 -18.28 16.53
CA ASN A 483 15.30 -19.55 16.60
C ASN A 483 14.94 -20.00 18.04
N SER A 484 14.84 -19.06 18.99
CA SER A 484 14.52 -19.31 20.40
C SER A 484 13.02 -19.21 20.66
N GLU A 485 12.45 -20.17 21.36
CA GLU A 485 11.04 -20.11 21.79
C GLU A 485 10.86 -19.09 22.92
N GLU A 486 11.84 -18.98 23.81
CA GLU A 486 11.83 -18.08 24.96
C GLU A 486 12.64 -16.81 24.69
N ILE A 487 12.25 -15.72 25.33
CA ILE A 487 13.02 -14.47 25.36
C ILE A 487 14.08 -14.61 26.46
N LYS A 488 15.37 -14.64 26.06
CA LYS A 488 16.51 -14.75 26.96
C LYS A 488 17.13 -13.38 27.23
N LYS A 489 17.90 -13.29 28.32
CA LYS A 489 18.62 -12.07 28.75
C LYS A 489 19.40 -11.37 27.62
N LYS A 490 20.05 -12.13 26.73
CA LYS A 490 20.77 -11.57 25.56
C LYS A 490 19.84 -10.82 24.61
N HIS A 491 18.60 -11.30 24.40
CA HIS A 491 17.62 -10.65 23.51
C HIS A 491 17.13 -9.32 24.10
N ILE A 492 16.91 -9.29 25.44
CA ILE A 492 16.56 -8.05 26.15
C ILE A 492 17.73 -7.05 26.10
N ALA A 493 18.97 -7.51 26.31
CA ALA A 493 20.14 -6.66 26.27
C ALA A 493 20.32 -5.99 24.89
N GLU A 494 20.16 -6.74 23.79
CA GLU A 494 20.19 -6.21 22.43
C GLU A 494 19.04 -5.22 22.20
N ALA A 495 17.82 -5.54 22.61
CA ALA A 495 16.66 -4.67 22.44
C ALA A 495 16.78 -3.33 23.19
N ILE A 496 17.37 -3.34 24.40
CA ILE A 496 17.66 -2.12 25.18
C ILE A 496 18.66 -1.22 24.46
N GLN A 497 19.67 -1.78 23.78
CA GLN A 497 20.66 -0.99 23.04
C GLN A 497 20.01 -0.12 21.97
N TYR A 498 18.96 -0.60 21.30
CA TYR A 498 18.23 0.15 20.28
C TYR A 498 17.42 1.34 20.84
N ARG A 499 17.34 1.51 22.17
CA ARG A 499 16.71 2.65 22.83
C ARG A 499 17.72 3.55 23.57
N SER A 500 19.00 3.20 23.57
CA SER A 500 20.04 3.95 24.28
C SER A 500 20.23 5.38 23.76
N LEU A 501 19.89 5.64 22.50
CA LEU A 501 20.01 6.93 21.84
C LEU A 501 18.95 7.95 22.30
N ASP A 502 17.83 7.51 22.89
CA ASP A 502 16.82 8.40 23.48
C ASP A 502 17.47 9.36 24.49
N ARG A 503 18.34 8.84 25.36
CA ARG A 503 19.06 9.65 26.35
C ARG A 503 20.13 10.54 25.73
N LYS A 504 20.80 10.07 24.68
CA LYS A 504 21.90 10.81 24.03
C LYS A 504 21.40 12.09 23.33
N TYR A 505 20.23 12.02 22.73
CA TYR A 505 19.74 13.06 21.82
C TYR A 505 18.53 13.83 22.32
N TRP A 506 17.65 13.23 23.14
CA TRP A 506 16.37 13.85 23.53
C TRP A 506 16.17 14.08 25.03
N THR A 507 16.97 13.48 25.90
CA THR A 507 16.91 13.72 27.35
C THR A 507 17.94 14.76 27.76
N ARG A 508 17.57 16.03 27.72
CA ARG A 508 18.36 17.13 28.27
C ARG A 508 17.54 17.97 29.23
#